data_6d185c983f51ececa2feda1ca3a2607a
#
_entry.id   6d185c983f51ececa2feda1ca3a2607a
#
_cell.length_a   1.000
_cell.length_b   1.000
_cell.length_c   1.000
_cell.angle_alpha   90.00
_cell.angle_beta   90.00
_cell.angle_gamma   90.00
#
_symmetry.space_group_name_H-M   'P 1'
#
loop_
_entity.id
_entity.type
_entity.pdbx_description
1 polymer ?
#
loop_
_entity_poly.entity_id
_entity_poly.type
_entity_poly.pdbx_seq_one_letter_code
_entity_poly.pdbx_strand_id
1 'polypeptide(L)'
;MTEQEMIQAALELGFADTALIHTDQLVFLPQFRPLCQENLCGKYGVNYACPPDCGDPEDMKERVLRYPRALVLQTMWNIDDPMDEKQTKPAKGQHNRMTMELRQRLD
;
A
#
# COMPACT_ATOMS: atom_id res chain seq x y z
N MET A 1 11.29 15.97 9.27
CA MET A 1 9.93 15.78 9.85
C MET A 1 9.98 14.67 10.88
N THR A 2 9.39 14.90 12.04
CA THR A 2 9.35 13.87 13.11
C THR A 2 8.33 12.80 12.80
N GLU A 3 8.45 11.65 13.49
CA GLU A 3 7.48 10.57 13.34
C GLU A 3 6.06 11.02 13.71
N GLN A 4 5.94 11.82 14.77
CA GLN A 4 4.65 12.34 15.20
C GLN A 4 4.04 13.29 14.16
N GLU A 5 4.85 14.10 13.53
CA GLU A 5 4.40 14.99 12.45
C GLU A 5 3.92 14.20 11.24
N MET A 6 4.58 13.08 10.91
CA MET A 6 4.13 12.21 9.82
C MET A 6 2.77 11.59 10.11
N ILE A 7 2.59 11.10 11.33
CA ILE A 7 1.31 10.52 11.76
C ILE A 7 0.21 11.59 11.71
N GLN A 8 0.50 12.77 12.21
CA GLN A 8 -0.46 13.87 12.22
C GLN A 8 -0.85 14.29 10.80
N ALA A 9 0.12 14.38 9.89
CA ALA A 9 -0.14 14.72 8.50
C ALA A 9 -1.07 13.70 7.84
N ALA A 10 -0.86 12.40 8.11
CA ALA A 10 -1.72 11.35 7.58
C ALA A 10 -3.16 11.48 8.11
N LEU A 11 -3.32 11.72 9.40
CA LEU A 11 -4.64 11.89 9.99
C LEU A 11 -5.35 13.13 9.44
N GLU A 12 -4.63 14.20 9.21
CA GLU A 12 -5.20 15.43 8.62
C GLU A 12 -5.71 15.21 7.19
N LEU A 13 -5.08 14.30 6.44
CA LEU A 13 -5.54 13.96 5.09
C LEU A 13 -6.75 13.03 5.08
N GLY A 14 -7.16 12.51 6.24
CA GLY A 14 -8.36 11.70 6.36
C GLY A 14 -8.14 10.20 6.51
N PHE A 15 -6.90 9.75 6.73
CA PHE A 15 -6.67 8.34 7.02
C PHE A 15 -7.31 7.97 8.35
N ALA A 16 -8.01 6.83 8.36
CA ALA A 16 -8.76 6.38 9.54
C ALA A 16 -7.84 5.96 10.67
N ASP A 17 -6.68 5.37 10.32
CA ASP A 17 -5.68 4.95 11.28
C ASP A 17 -4.31 4.95 10.62
N THR A 18 -3.27 5.14 11.44
CA THR A 18 -1.90 5.16 10.95
C THR A 18 -0.95 4.79 12.08
N ALA A 19 0.15 4.14 11.74
CA ALA A 19 1.17 3.73 12.69
C ALA A 19 2.54 3.69 12.03
N LEU A 20 3.57 4.03 12.80
CA LEU A 20 4.95 3.80 12.39
C LEU A 20 5.46 2.54 13.06
N ILE A 21 5.96 1.60 12.26
CA ILE A 21 6.49 0.33 12.75
C ILE A 21 7.91 0.15 12.24
N HIS A 22 8.64 -0.79 12.83
CA HIS A 22 9.92 -1.22 12.29
C HIS A 22 9.68 -2.17 11.11
N THR A 23 10.48 -2.02 10.05
CA THR A 23 10.30 -2.86 8.85
C THR A 23 10.57 -4.33 9.13
N ASP A 24 11.36 -4.66 10.17
CA ASP A 24 11.59 -6.04 10.57
C ASP A 24 10.34 -6.72 11.17
N GLN A 25 9.32 -5.94 11.51
CA GLN A 25 8.03 -6.46 11.97
C GLN A 25 7.11 -6.88 10.82
N LEU A 26 7.45 -6.53 9.58
CA LEU A 26 6.66 -6.89 8.41
C LEU A 26 6.84 -8.37 8.07
N VAL A 27 5.75 -9.01 7.69
CA VAL A 27 5.75 -10.41 7.27
C VAL A 27 5.68 -10.45 5.73
N PHE A 28 6.64 -11.11 5.11
CA PHE A 28 6.71 -11.24 3.66
C PHE A 28 6.30 -12.66 3.27
N LEU A 29 5.28 -12.77 2.42
CA LEU A 29 4.67 -14.05 2.06
C LEU A 29 4.79 -14.28 0.55
N PRO A 30 5.94 -14.80 0.07
CA PRO A 30 6.17 -14.99 -1.36
C PRO A 30 5.20 -15.99 -2.01
N GLN A 31 4.58 -16.86 -1.22
CA GLN A 31 3.61 -17.83 -1.72
C GLN A 31 2.37 -17.21 -2.35
N PHE A 32 2.12 -15.91 -2.15
CA PHE A 32 1.01 -15.23 -2.79
C PHE A 32 1.34 -14.74 -4.21
N ARG A 33 2.61 -14.72 -4.61
CA ARG A 33 3.00 -14.26 -5.95
C ARG A 33 2.33 -15.07 -7.07
N PRO A 34 2.17 -16.41 -6.98
CA PRO A 34 1.45 -17.16 -8.01
C PRO A 34 0.03 -16.68 -8.26
N LEU A 35 -0.64 -16.11 -7.25
CA LEU A 35 -1.98 -15.54 -7.41
C LEU A 35 -1.97 -14.34 -8.36
N CYS A 36 -0.89 -13.56 -8.36
CA CYS A 36 -0.71 -12.47 -9.31
C CYS A 36 -0.55 -12.98 -10.73
N GLN A 37 0.16 -14.10 -10.89
CA GLN A 37 0.40 -14.72 -12.20
C GLN A 37 -0.90 -15.24 -12.82
N GLU A 38 -1.91 -15.59 -12.02
CA GLU A 38 -3.24 -15.95 -12.50
C GLU A 38 -3.99 -14.77 -13.10
N ASN A 39 -3.52 -13.55 -12.82
CA ASN A 39 -4.04 -12.30 -13.39
C ASN A 39 -5.52 -12.06 -13.14
N LEU A 40 -6.03 -12.48 -11.97
CA LEU A 40 -7.45 -12.29 -11.61
C LEU A 40 -7.80 -10.81 -11.48
N CYS A 41 -6.85 -9.98 -11.03
CA CYS A 41 -7.07 -8.53 -10.91
C CYS A 41 -6.85 -7.77 -12.23
N GLY A 42 -6.30 -8.44 -13.25
CA GLY A 42 -6.05 -7.83 -14.56
C GLY A 42 -4.85 -6.90 -14.64
N LYS A 43 -4.00 -6.87 -13.61
CA LYS A 43 -2.87 -5.94 -13.55
C LYS A 43 -1.51 -6.58 -13.79
N TYR A 44 -1.45 -7.90 -13.97
CA TYR A 44 -0.20 -8.61 -14.24
C TYR A 44 0.40 -8.13 -15.57
N GLY A 45 1.63 -7.63 -15.51
CA GLY A 45 2.32 -7.13 -16.71
C GLY A 45 1.81 -5.79 -17.22
N VAL A 46 0.89 -5.12 -16.53
CA VAL A 46 0.25 -3.90 -17.00
C VAL A 46 0.96 -2.63 -16.51
N ASN A 47 1.50 -2.65 -15.29
CA ASN A 47 2.17 -1.48 -14.75
C ASN A 47 3.42 -1.88 -13.93
N TYR A 48 4.26 -0.89 -13.65
CA TYR A 48 5.54 -1.12 -12.97
C TYR A 48 5.40 -1.50 -11.49
N ALA A 49 4.25 -1.22 -10.88
CA ALA A 49 4.01 -1.52 -9.47
C ALA A 49 3.49 -2.94 -9.24
N CYS A 50 3.18 -3.66 -10.32
CA CYS A 50 2.66 -5.03 -10.28
C CYS A 50 3.62 -6.00 -10.94
N PRO A 51 3.53 -7.31 -10.61
CA PRO A 51 4.37 -8.31 -11.28
C PRO A 51 4.13 -8.37 -12.78
N PRO A 52 5.13 -8.74 -13.56
CA PRO A 52 6.50 -9.05 -13.17
C PRO A 52 7.41 -7.83 -13.02
N ASP A 53 6.96 -6.64 -13.45
CA ASP A 53 7.81 -5.45 -13.54
C ASP A 53 8.29 -4.95 -12.18
N CYS A 54 7.50 -5.17 -11.11
CA CYS A 54 7.89 -4.74 -9.75
C CYS A 54 9.05 -5.55 -9.17
N GLY A 55 9.46 -6.65 -9.82
CA GLY A 55 10.49 -7.55 -9.32
C GLY A 55 9.89 -8.76 -8.60
N ASP A 56 10.74 -9.71 -8.24
CA ASP A 56 10.30 -10.88 -7.49
C ASP A 56 10.13 -10.55 -5.99
N PRO A 57 9.54 -11.46 -5.19
CA PRO A 57 9.32 -11.20 -3.77
C PRO A 57 10.60 -10.87 -2.99
N GLU A 58 11.73 -11.49 -3.33
CA GLU A 58 12.99 -11.20 -2.65
C GLU A 58 13.52 -9.81 -2.97
N ASP A 59 13.40 -9.36 -4.23
CA ASP A 59 13.80 -8.01 -4.62
C ASP A 59 12.96 -6.96 -3.90
N MET A 60 11.66 -7.19 -3.80
CA MET A 60 10.75 -6.27 -3.11
C MET A 60 11.06 -6.21 -1.62
N LYS A 61 11.33 -7.36 -1.01
CA LYS A 61 11.70 -7.45 0.41
C LYS A 61 12.99 -6.68 0.68
N GLU A 62 14.01 -6.86 -0.16
CA GLU A 62 15.27 -6.12 -0.03
C GLU A 62 15.06 -4.61 -0.06
N ARG A 63 14.24 -4.12 -0.99
CA ARG A 63 13.97 -2.68 -1.09
C ARG A 63 13.29 -2.13 0.16
N VAL A 64 12.33 -2.87 0.69
CA VAL A 64 11.63 -2.46 1.92
C VAL A 64 12.59 -2.44 3.10
N LEU A 65 13.42 -3.48 3.25
CA LEU A 65 14.32 -3.61 4.40
C LEU A 65 15.51 -2.63 4.38
N ARG A 66 15.71 -1.90 3.29
CA ARG A 66 16.68 -0.81 3.24
C ARG A 66 16.26 0.36 4.14
N TYR A 67 14.98 0.45 4.49
CA TYR A 67 14.45 1.48 5.37
C TYR A 67 14.12 0.87 6.72
N PRO A 68 14.49 1.52 7.84
CA PRO A 68 14.25 0.93 9.17
C PRO A 68 12.81 1.05 9.63
N ARG A 69 12.05 2.00 9.09
CA ARG A 69 10.69 2.29 9.53
C ARG A 69 9.71 2.29 8.37
N ALA A 70 8.49 1.88 8.66
CA ALA A 70 7.39 1.90 7.69
C ALA A 70 6.18 2.62 8.29
N LEU A 71 5.57 3.50 7.50
CA LEU A 71 4.33 4.17 7.87
C LEU A 71 3.16 3.37 7.30
N VAL A 72 2.34 2.81 8.18
CA VAL A 72 1.17 2.04 7.79
C VAL A 72 -0.03 2.97 7.74
N LEU A 73 -0.76 2.93 6.63
CA LEU A 73 -1.90 3.80 6.38
C LEU A 73 -3.15 2.95 6.13
N GLN A 74 -4.25 3.33 6.77
CA GLN A 74 -5.51 2.62 6.64
C GLN A 74 -6.65 3.58 6.35
N THR A 75 -7.49 3.23 5.38
CA THR A 75 -8.79 3.87 5.18
C THR A 75 -9.89 2.84 5.41
N MET A 76 -11.08 3.32 5.79
CA MET A 76 -12.22 2.46 6.03
C MET A 76 -13.38 2.89 5.14
N TRP A 77 -14.05 1.91 4.54
CA TRP A 77 -15.11 2.16 3.58
C TRP A 77 -16.26 1.20 3.85
N ASN A 78 -17.50 1.75 3.84
CA ASN A 78 -18.70 0.92 3.93
C ASN A 78 -19.00 0.33 2.55
N ILE A 79 -18.67 -0.94 2.38
CA ILE A 79 -18.84 -1.66 1.13
C ILE A 79 -19.67 -2.91 1.42
N ASP A 80 -20.79 -3.07 0.71
CA ASP A 80 -21.69 -4.20 0.91
C ASP A 80 -21.11 -5.50 0.37
N ASP A 81 -20.43 -5.42 -0.77
CA ASP A 81 -19.84 -6.59 -1.44
C ASP A 81 -18.38 -6.26 -1.83
N PRO A 82 -17.40 -6.88 -1.16
CA PRO A 82 -15.97 -6.65 -1.50
C PRO A 82 -15.59 -7.08 -2.92
N MET A 83 -16.41 -7.91 -3.56
CA MET A 83 -16.18 -8.36 -4.93
C MET A 83 -16.79 -7.42 -5.97
N ASP A 84 -17.59 -6.46 -5.55
CA ASP A 84 -18.20 -5.49 -6.46
C ASP A 84 -17.23 -4.36 -6.79
N GLU A 85 -16.68 -4.37 -8.00
CA GLU A 85 -15.72 -3.37 -8.46
C GLU A 85 -16.27 -1.95 -8.48
N LYS A 86 -17.58 -1.79 -8.61
CA LYS A 86 -18.22 -0.46 -8.59
C LYS A 86 -18.07 0.21 -7.23
N GLN A 87 -17.99 -0.59 -6.17
CA GLN A 87 -17.78 -0.10 -4.80
C GLN A 87 -16.30 -0.03 -4.45
N THR A 88 -15.51 -1.05 -4.84
CA THR A 88 -14.10 -1.16 -4.41
C THR A 88 -13.15 -0.26 -5.19
N LYS A 89 -13.38 -0.07 -6.49
CA LYS A 89 -12.49 0.76 -7.32
C LYS A 89 -12.43 2.22 -6.87
N PRO A 90 -13.58 2.89 -6.61
CA PRO A 90 -13.52 4.26 -6.09
C PRO A 90 -12.81 4.37 -4.75
N ALA A 91 -13.02 3.42 -3.85
CA ALA A 91 -12.34 3.38 -2.55
C ALA A 91 -10.83 3.25 -2.73
N LYS A 92 -10.39 2.31 -3.56
CA LYS A 92 -8.97 2.11 -3.86
C LYS A 92 -8.35 3.35 -4.49
N GLY A 93 -9.05 3.95 -5.45
CA GLY A 93 -8.57 5.17 -6.12
C GLY A 93 -8.40 6.33 -5.16
N GLN A 94 -9.36 6.52 -4.24
CA GLN A 94 -9.28 7.58 -3.23
C GLN A 94 -8.13 7.31 -2.26
N HIS A 95 -7.98 6.08 -1.80
CA HIS A 95 -6.86 5.71 -0.93
C HIS A 95 -5.51 6.02 -1.60
N ASN A 96 -5.37 5.69 -2.87
CA ASN A 96 -4.13 5.95 -3.61
C ASN A 96 -3.86 7.44 -3.77
N ARG A 97 -4.89 8.25 -4.04
CA ARG A 97 -4.74 9.71 -4.12
C ARG A 97 -4.29 10.31 -2.80
N MET A 98 -4.89 9.88 -1.70
CA MET A 98 -4.51 10.32 -0.36
C MET A 98 -3.07 9.94 -0.04
N THR A 99 -2.64 8.75 -0.42
CA THR A 99 -1.27 8.28 -0.21
C THR A 99 -0.27 9.14 -1.00
N MET A 100 -0.59 9.48 -2.24
CA MET A 100 0.27 10.33 -3.06
C MET A 100 0.35 11.76 -2.52
N GLU A 101 -0.75 12.31 -2.02
CA GLU A 101 -0.75 13.61 -1.36
C GLU A 101 0.14 13.61 -0.12
N LEU A 102 0.02 12.57 0.70
CA LEU A 102 0.83 12.45 1.90
C LEU A 102 2.31 12.38 1.54
N ARG A 103 2.65 11.58 0.53
CA ARG A 103 4.03 11.49 0.05
C ARG A 103 4.60 12.85 -0.32
N GLN A 104 3.82 13.68 -1.01
CA GLN A 104 4.25 15.02 -1.40
C GLN A 104 4.46 15.92 -0.17
N ARG A 105 3.62 15.79 0.84
CA ARG A 105 3.76 16.57 2.09
C ARG A 105 4.97 16.16 2.91
N LEU A 106 5.37 14.88 2.84
CA LEU A 106 6.51 14.36 3.59
C LEU A 106 7.86 14.63 2.92
N ASP A 107 7.86 14.94 1.65
CA ASP A 107 9.08 15.28 0.90
C ASP A 107 9.53 16.76 1.23
#